data_412376d526406697d94e429785c7407b
#
_entry.id   412376d526406697d94e429785c7407b
#
_cell.length_a   1.000
_cell.length_b   1.000
_cell.length_c   1.000
_cell.angle_alpha   90.00
_cell.angle_beta   90.00
_cell.angle_gamma   90.00
#
_symmetry.space_group_name_H-M   'P 1'
#
loop_
_entity.id
_entity.type
_entity.pdbx_description
1 polymer ?
#
loop_
_entity_poly.entity_id
_entity_poly.type
_entity_poly.pdbx_seq_one_letter_code
_entity_poly.pdbx_strand_id
1 'polypeptide(L)'
;SGDSLHKRGYRRYMTDAPIKENLAAAILHKAGIEKRKPDIILDPMCGSGTFIIESLMILTDRAPGLVRRFGFNGWHGHDRELWMSLKAEAVERHERALEQPLPKFYAFDADWEAVKATRQNIAAAGFEKQLEQIQVEERTLADWPEFDAAEKTAFIVTNPPYGERLG
;
A
#
# COMPACT_ATOMS: atom_id res chain seq x y z
N SER A 1 -4.37 24.42 10.15
CA SER A 1 -3.85 23.54 9.09
C SER A 1 -3.53 22.19 9.69
N GLY A 2 -4.01 21.13 9.09
CA GLY A 2 -3.76 19.76 9.54
C GLY A 2 -2.47 19.20 8.95
N ASP A 3 -2.15 17.95 9.30
CA ASP A 3 -1.03 17.21 8.70
C ASP A 3 -1.16 17.11 7.17
N SER A 4 -0.01 17.05 6.50
CA SER A 4 0.05 16.89 5.04
C SER A 4 -0.80 15.71 4.55
N LEU A 5 -1.61 15.91 3.52
CA LEU A 5 -2.56 14.90 3.02
C LEU A 5 -1.87 13.64 2.43
N HIS A 6 -0.59 13.72 2.06
CA HIS A 6 0.15 12.55 1.60
C HIS A 6 0.45 11.55 2.73
N LYS A 7 0.51 12.01 3.98
CA LYS A 7 0.77 11.13 5.12
C LYS A 7 -0.47 10.31 5.47
N ARG A 8 -0.43 9.01 5.22
CA ARG A 8 -1.52 8.07 5.56
C ARG A 8 -1.49 7.63 7.03
N GLY A 9 -0.34 7.78 7.68
CA GLY A 9 -0.13 7.38 9.07
C GLY A 9 0.39 5.96 9.28
N TYR A 10 0.48 5.14 8.23
CA TYR A 10 1.00 3.78 8.33
C TYR A 10 2.52 3.70 8.31
N ARG A 11 3.21 4.66 7.67
CA ARG A 11 4.66 4.65 7.54
C ARG A 11 5.30 5.04 8.88
N ARG A 12 5.56 4.05 9.70
CA ARG A 12 6.24 4.19 10.99
C ARG A 12 7.72 3.89 10.88
N TYR A 13 8.10 3.06 9.92
CA TYR A 13 9.46 2.62 9.65
C TYR A 13 9.85 3.12 8.26
N MET A 14 10.99 3.79 8.18
CA MET A 14 11.44 4.47 6.96
C MET A 14 12.72 3.84 6.46
N THR A 15 12.79 3.69 5.16
CA THR A 15 14.02 3.48 4.41
C THR A 15 14.49 4.82 3.81
N ASP A 16 15.65 4.85 3.21
CA ASP A 16 16.14 6.05 2.54
C ASP A 16 15.24 6.44 1.36
N ALA A 17 14.85 7.73 1.30
CA ALA A 17 14.06 8.37 0.24
C ALA A 17 12.85 7.58 -0.29
N PRO A 18 11.87 7.24 0.56
CA PRO A 18 10.68 6.55 0.13
C PRO A 18 9.82 7.42 -0.78
N ILE A 19 9.15 6.81 -1.77
CA ILE A 19 8.13 7.50 -2.56
C ILE A 19 7.00 8.00 -1.67
N LYS A 20 6.45 9.20 -1.96
CA LYS A 20 5.28 9.71 -1.22
C LYS A 20 4.05 8.84 -1.50
N GLU A 21 3.24 8.59 -0.48
CA GLU A 21 2.07 7.71 -0.54
C GLU A 21 1.07 8.14 -1.62
N ASN A 22 0.76 9.44 -1.67
CA ASN A 22 -0.16 9.97 -2.69
C ASN A 22 0.40 9.88 -4.12
N LEU A 23 1.71 9.96 -4.30
CA LEU A 23 2.35 9.77 -5.60
C LEU A 23 2.29 8.30 -6.02
N ALA A 24 2.57 7.39 -5.12
CA ALA A 24 2.43 5.95 -5.38
C ALA A 24 0.99 5.60 -5.77
N ALA A 25 -0.01 6.09 -5.02
CA ALA A 25 -1.42 5.91 -5.36
C ALA A 25 -1.76 6.47 -6.76
N ALA A 26 -1.28 7.68 -7.09
CA ALA A 26 -1.52 8.29 -8.40
C ALA A 26 -0.91 7.49 -9.55
N ILE A 27 0.29 6.92 -9.36
CA ILE A 27 0.95 6.04 -10.34
C ILE A 27 0.12 4.77 -10.55
N LEU A 28 -0.32 4.12 -9.47
CA LEU A 28 -1.12 2.89 -9.51
C LEU A 28 -2.47 3.12 -10.23
N HIS A 29 -3.19 4.19 -9.90
CA HIS A 29 -4.43 4.55 -10.59
C HIS A 29 -4.20 4.86 -12.08
N LYS A 30 -3.15 5.64 -12.39
CA LYS A 30 -2.81 5.97 -13.79
C LYS A 30 -2.43 4.72 -14.58
N ALA A 31 -1.72 3.79 -13.96
CA ALA A 31 -1.39 2.50 -14.55
C ALA A 31 -2.60 1.54 -14.65
N GLY A 32 -3.73 1.88 -14.04
CA GLY A 32 -4.99 1.16 -14.16
C GLY A 32 -5.05 -0.15 -13.38
N ILE A 33 -4.44 -0.21 -12.19
CA ILE A 33 -4.39 -1.42 -11.36
C ILE A 33 -5.78 -2.04 -11.12
N GLU A 34 -6.82 -1.20 -10.88
CA GLU A 34 -8.19 -1.64 -10.64
C GLU A 34 -8.84 -2.29 -11.87
N LYS A 35 -8.48 -1.79 -13.07
CA LYS A 35 -9.06 -2.26 -14.34
C LYS A 35 -8.36 -3.52 -14.87
N ARG A 36 -7.07 -3.65 -14.59
CA ARG A 36 -6.23 -4.74 -15.11
C ARG A 36 -6.50 -6.07 -14.43
N LYS A 37 -6.95 -6.05 -13.15
CA LYS A 37 -7.19 -7.24 -12.33
C LYS A 37 -6.05 -8.27 -12.46
N PRO A 38 -4.82 -7.90 -12.12
CA PRO A 38 -3.69 -8.81 -12.26
C PRO A 38 -3.78 -9.98 -11.28
N ASP A 39 -3.20 -11.12 -11.64
CA ASP A 39 -3.06 -12.27 -10.75
C ASP A 39 -1.99 -12.02 -9.68
N ILE A 40 -0.96 -11.24 -10.06
CA ILE A 40 0.19 -10.92 -9.21
C ILE A 40 0.43 -9.41 -9.17
N ILE A 41 0.78 -8.91 -8.01
CA ILE A 41 1.40 -7.59 -7.82
C ILE A 41 2.79 -7.79 -7.23
N LEU A 42 3.80 -7.23 -7.90
CA LEU A 42 5.19 -7.40 -7.52
C LEU A 42 5.91 -6.05 -7.42
N ASP A 43 6.56 -5.83 -6.28
CA ASP A 43 7.55 -4.77 -6.08
C ASP A 43 8.91 -5.40 -5.74
N PRO A 44 9.84 -5.48 -6.69
CA PRO A 44 11.12 -6.15 -6.50
C PRO A 44 12.17 -5.32 -5.74
N MET A 45 11.87 -4.06 -5.40
CA MET A 45 12.69 -3.16 -4.58
C MET A 45 11.77 -2.36 -3.66
N CYS A 46 11.08 -3.07 -2.74
CA CYS A 46 9.92 -2.56 -2.05
C CYS A 46 10.22 -1.46 -1.01
N GLY A 47 11.46 -1.36 -0.54
CA GLY A 47 11.85 -0.37 0.46
C GLY A 47 10.97 -0.45 1.71
N SER A 48 10.21 0.60 1.98
CA SER A 48 9.23 0.67 3.08
C SER A 48 7.82 0.13 2.73
N GLY A 49 7.64 -0.51 1.57
CA GLY A 49 6.41 -1.18 1.14
C GLY A 49 5.33 -0.26 0.59
N THR A 50 5.66 0.96 0.18
CA THR A 50 4.65 1.96 -0.19
C THR A 50 3.75 1.51 -1.34
N PHE A 51 4.30 0.96 -2.43
CA PHE A 51 3.49 0.50 -3.56
C PHE A 51 2.59 -0.68 -3.19
N ILE A 52 3.08 -1.61 -2.39
CA ILE A 52 2.29 -2.75 -1.92
C ILE A 52 1.11 -2.27 -1.07
N ILE A 53 1.35 -1.36 -0.11
CA ILE A 53 0.32 -0.85 0.79
C ILE A 53 -0.73 -0.03 0.03
N GLU A 54 -0.31 0.88 -0.86
CA GLU A 54 -1.24 1.67 -1.66
C GLU A 54 -2.02 0.78 -2.64
N SER A 55 -1.42 -0.29 -3.20
CA SER A 55 -2.14 -1.28 -4.00
C SER A 55 -3.21 -2.01 -3.19
N LEU A 56 -2.89 -2.45 -1.97
CA LEU A 56 -3.85 -3.05 -1.05
C LEU A 56 -4.99 -2.08 -0.75
N MET A 57 -4.68 -0.82 -0.41
CA MET A 57 -5.71 0.20 -0.13
C MET A 57 -6.65 0.40 -1.32
N ILE A 58 -6.12 0.49 -2.53
CA ILE A 58 -6.90 0.69 -3.75
C ILE A 58 -7.79 -0.52 -4.02
N LEU A 59 -7.21 -1.72 -4.02
CA LEU A 59 -7.93 -2.95 -4.38
C LEU A 59 -8.94 -3.40 -3.32
N THR A 60 -8.76 -2.97 -2.07
CA THR A 60 -9.71 -3.23 -0.98
C THR A 60 -10.62 -2.04 -0.69
N ASP A 61 -10.67 -1.04 -1.58
CA ASP A 61 -11.46 0.19 -1.40
C ASP A 61 -11.30 0.84 -0.02
N ARG A 62 -10.09 0.78 0.53
CA ARG A 62 -9.78 1.36 1.83
C ARG A 62 -9.51 2.84 1.72
N ALA A 63 -10.40 3.65 2.26
CA ALA A 63 -10.22 5.10 2.24
C ALA A 63 -8.97 5.53 3.04
N PRO A 64 -8.02 6.26 2.41
CA PRO A 64 -6.75 6.63 3.06
C PRO A 64 -6.91 7.59 4.24
N GLY A 65 -8.09 8.18 4.38
CA GLY A 65 -8.42 9.11 5.46
C GLY A 65 -9.08 8.49 6.69
N LEU A 66 -9.38 7.17 6.70
CA LEU A 66 -10.17 6.52 7.76
C LEU A 66 -9.60 6.73 9.18
N VAL A 67 -8.28 6.65 9.33
CA VAL A 67 -7.61 6.71 10.64
C VAL A 67 -7.06 8.08 10.98
N ARG A 68 -7.14 9.07 10.07
CA ARG A 68 -6.57 10.39 10.32
C ARG A 68 -7.58 11.36 10.93
N ARG A 69 -7.06 12.33 11.66
CA ARG A 69 -7.84 13.51 12.08
C ARG A 69 -7.70 14.60 11.03
N PHE A 70 -8.83 15.22 10.68
CA PHE A 70 -8.86 16.36 9.76
C PHE A 70 -9.06 17.66 10.53
N GLY A 71 -8.47 18.75 10.04
CA GLY A 71 -8.60 20.06 10.67
C GLY A 71 -10.05 20.54 10.80
N PHE A 72 -10.89 20.20 9.83
CA PHE A 72 -12.32 20.53 9.84
C PHE A 72 -13.13 19.85 10.94
N ASN A 73 -12.62 18.80 11.57
CA ASN A 73 -13.31 18.15 12.70
C ASN A 73 -13.48 19.07 13.92
N GLY A 74 -12.69 20.16 13.98
CA GLY A 74 -12.80 21.19 15.02
C GLY A 74 -13.49 22.47 14.57
N TRP A 75 -14.07 22.52 13.36
CA TRP A 75 -14.72 23.72 12.87
C TRP A 75 -16.11 23.91 13.52
N HIS A 76 -16.46 25.16 13.80
CA HIS A 76 -17.80 25.50 14.19
C HIS A 76 -18.77 25.21 13.03
N GLY A 77 -19.81 24.42 13.28
CA GLY A 77 -20.74 23.96 12.22
C GLY A 77 -20.30 22.68 11.49
N HIS A 78 -19.25 22.00 11.97
CA HIS A 78 -18.91 20.68 11.46
C HIS A 78 -20.04 19.69 11.76
N ASP A 79 -20.63 19.10 10.71
CA ASP A 79 -21.65 18.06 10.83
C ASP A 79 -21.00 16.73 11.22
N ARG A 80 -21.04 16.47 12.53
CA ARG A 80 -20.43 15.27 13.09
C ARG A 80 -21.19 13.99 12.69
N GLU A 81 -22.51 14.06 12.57
CA GLU A 81 -23.33 12.89 12.24
C GLU A 81 -23.09 12.46 10.79
N LEU A 82 -23.10 13.43 9.87
CA LEU A 82 -22.74 13.18 8.47
C LEU A 82 -21.32 12.62 8.34
N TRP A 83 -20.37 13.18 9.08
CA TRP A 83 -19.00 12.69 9.06
C TRP A 83 -18.87 11.25 9.55
N MET A 84 -19.57 10.89 10.61
CA MET A 84 -19.59 9.52 11.14
C MET A 84 -20.28 8.55 10.17
N SER A 85 -21.36 8.97 9.51
CA SER A 85 -22.02 8.18 8.46
C SER A 85 -21.10 7.89 7.29
N LEU A 86 -20.40 8.91 6.76
CA LEU A 86 -19.43 8.74 5.68
C LEU A 86 -18.27 7.79 6.05
N LYS A 87 -17.82 7.86 7.30
CA LYS A 87 -16.79 6.93 7.80
C LYS A 87 -17.31 5.50 7.89
N ALA A 88 -18.53 5.31 8.37
CA ALA A 88 -19.17 3.99 8.45
C ALA A 88 -19.35 3.37 7.06
N GLU A 89 -19.82 4.15 6.09
CA GLU A 89 -19.88 3.73 4.68
C GLU A 89 -18.52 3.30 4.14
N ALA A 90 -17.47 4.08 4.40
CA ALA A 90 -16.13 3.75 3.93
C ALA A 90 -15.57 2.46 4.57
N VAL A 91 -15.91 2.18 5.83
CA VAL A 91 -15.56 0.92 6.50
C VAL A 91 -16.30 -0.24 5.86
N GLU A 92 -17.61 -0.12 5.68
CA GLU A 92 -18.45 -1.17 5.06
C GLU A 92 -17.98 -1.51 3.62
N ARG A 93 -17.63 -0.50 2.84
CA ARG A 93 -17.07 -0.70 1.48
C ARG A 93 -15.75 -1.48 1.53
N HIS A 94 -14.88 -1.14 2.44
CA HIS A 94 -13.61 -1.86 2.64
C HIS A 94 -13.84 -3.31 3.06
N GLU A 95 -14.73 -3.57 4.02
CA GLU A 95 -15.07 -4.91 4.49
C GLU A 95 -15.62 -5.77 3.35
N ARG A 96 -16.55 -5.25 2.56
CA ARG A 96 -17.07 -5.95 1.36
C ARG A 96 -15.99 -6.24 0.32
N ALA A 97 -15.06 -5.32 0.12
CA ALA A 97 -13.97 -5.52 -0.83
C ALA A 97 -12.98 -6.60 -0.36
N LEU A 98 -12.78 -6.76 0.96
CA LEU A 98 -11.96 -7.83 1.53
C LEU A 98 -12.55 -9.24 1.36
N GLU A 99 -13.85 -9.36 1.08
CA GLU A 99 -14.49 -10.65 0.75
C GLU A 99 -14.17 -11.12 -0.67
N GLN A 100 -13.65 -10.24 -1.51
CA GLN A 100 -13.28 -10.57 -2.89
C GLN A 100 -11.86 -11.15 -2.94
N PRO A 101 -11.58 -12.06 -3.90
CA PRO A 101 -10.24 -12.55 -4.12
C PRO A 101 -9.26 -11.40 -4.42
N LEU A 102 -8.16 -11.36 -3.69
CA LEU A 102 -7.07 -10.44 -3.95
C LEU A 102 -5.99 -11.12 -4.79
N PRO A 103 -5.22 -10.36 -5.60
CA PRO A 103 -4.03 -10.89 -6.25
C PRO A 103 -3.01 -11.36 -5.21
N LYS A 104 -2.08 -12.22 -5.61
CA LYS A 104 -0.92 -12.53 -4.80
C LYS A 104 0.03 -11.33 -4.78
N PHE A 105 0.56 -11.01 -3.62
CA PHE A 105 1.49 -9.89 -3.45
C PHE A 105 2.89 -10.41 -3.17
N TYR A 106 3.86 -9.82 -3.87
CA TYR A 106 5.28 -10.08 -3.71
C TYR A 106 6.00 -8.76 -3.47
N ALA A 107 6.71 -8.67 -2.37
CA ALA A 107 7.50 -7.51 -1.99
C ALA A 107 8.92 -7.98 -1.66
N PHE A 108 9.88 -7.60 -2.47
CA PHE A 108 11.26 -7.99 -2.28
C PHE A 108 12.15 -6.78 -2.10
N ASP A 109 13.22 -6.97 -1.37
CA ASP A 109 14.30 -6.00 -1.26
C ASP A 109 15.59 -6.76 -0.94
N ALA A 110 16.73 -6.25 -1.37
CA ALA A 110 18.03 -6.82 -1.02
C ALA A 110 18.46 -6.46 0.41
N ASP A 111 17.78 -5.50 1.04
CA ASP A 111 18.02 -5.04 2.41
C ASP A 111 16.99 -5.64 3.35
N TRP A 112 17.46 -6.45 4.30
CA TRP A 112 16.63 -7.03 5.36
C TRP A 112 15.86 -5.98 6.19
N GLU A 113 16.46 -4.83 6.47
CA GLU A 113 15.76 -3.77 7.22
C GLU A 113 14.60 -3.18 6.41
N ALA A 114 14.71 -3.09 5.09
CA ALA A 114 13.62 -2.72 4.20
C ALA A 114 12.48 -3.75 4.23
N VAL A 115 12.81 -5.04 4.17
CA VAL A 115 11.84 -6.15 4.29
C VAL A 115 11.08 -6.08 5.61
N LYS A 116 11.80 -5.87 6.71
CA LYS A 116 11.23 -5.73 8.05
C LYS A 116 10.33 -4.48 8.14
N ALA A 117 10.78 -3.34 7.62
CA ALA A 117 10.01 -2.11 7.57
C ALA A 117 8.71 -2.30 6.76
N THR A 118 8.78 -2.98 5.62
CA THR A 118 7.61 -3.31 4.79
C THR A 118 6.58 -4.11 5.57
N ARG A 119 6.96 -5.20 6.25
CA ARG A 119 6.05 -6.00 7.08
C ARG A 119 5.37 -5.17 8.16
N GLN A 120 6.15 -4.38 8.88
CA GLN A 120 5.65 -3.53 9.96
C GLN A 120 4.70 -2.43 9.47
N ASN A 121 4.99 -1.83 8.31
CA ASN A 121 4.15 -0.82 7.70
C ASN A 121 2.84 -1.40 7.14
N ILE A 122 2.85 -2.61 6.56
CA ILE A 122 1.64 -3.32 6.12
C ILE A 122 0.72 -3.57 7.32
N ALA A 123 1.26 -4.07 8.44
CA ALA A 123 0.49 -4.25 9.68
C ALA A 123 -0.06 -2.92 10.21
N ALA A 124 0.78 -1.86 10.24
CA ALA A 124 0.37 -0.52 10.68
C ALA A 124 -0.69 0.12 9.77
N ALA A 125 -0.75 -0.28 8.50
CA ALA A 125 -1.81 0.11 7.56
C ALA A 125 -3.13 -0.63 7.81
N GLY A 126 -3.16 -1.59 8.74
CA GLY A 126 -4.36 -2.38 9.08
C GLY A 126 -4.54 -3.61 8.20
N PHE A 127 -3.48 -4.11 7.56
CA PHE A 127 -3.47 -5.31 6.73
C PHE A 127 -2.70 -6.47 7.38
N GLU A 128 -2.72 -6.55 8.71
CA GLU A 128 -2.01 -7.60 9.46
C GLU A 128 -2.48 -9.01 9.07
N LYS A 129 -3.79 -9.18 8.87
CA LYS A 129 -4.38 -10.47 8.45
C LYS A 129 -3.96 -10.87 7.04
N GLN A 130 -3.73 -9.90 6.16
CA GLN A 130 -3.31 -10.14 4.77
C GLN A 130 -1.82 -10.45 4.67
N LEU A 131 -1.02 -10.15 5.71
CA LEU A 131 0.43 -10.43 5.72
C LEU A 131 0.76 -11.91 5.47
N GLU A 132 -0.08 -12.84 5.92
CA GLU A 132 0.11 -14.27 5.68
C GLU A 132 0.00 -14.65 4.19
N GLN A 133 -0.66 -13.80 3.39
CA GLN A 133 -0.88 -13.99 1.95
C GLN A 133 0.08 -13.14 1.10
N ILE A 134 0.94 -12.33 1.72
CA ILE A 134 1.90 -11.46 1.07
C ILE A 134 3.31 -12.03 1.29
N GLN A 135 3.99 -12.38 0.22
CA GLN A 135 5.39 -12.78 0.30
C GLN A 135 6.26 -11.52 0.41
N VAL A 136 6.81 -11.29 1.60
CA VAL A 136 7.75 -10.19 1.86
C VAL A 136 9.08 -10.82 2.22
N GLU A 137 10.09 -10.76 1.34
CA GLU A 137 11.32 -11.53 1.47
C GLU A 137 12.55 -10.72 1.07
N GLU A 138 13.68 -11.05 1.70
CA GLU A 138 14.98 -10.58 1.26
C GLU A 138 15.40 -11.31 -0.02
N ARG A 139 15.45 -10.58 -1.13
CA ARG A 139 15.86 -11.09 -2.43
C ARG A 139 16.57 -10.02 -3.26
N THR A 140 17.49 -10.45 -4.07
CA THR A 140 18.12 -9.61 -5.10
C THR A 140 17.31 -9.70 -6.41
N LEU A 141 17.54 -8.74 -7.33
CA LEU A 141 16.93 -8.79 -8.66
C LEU A 141 17.35 -9.99 -9.51
N ALA A 142 18.47 -10.64 -9.16
CA ALA A 142 18.93 -11.84 -9.84
C ALA A 142 18.22 -13.11 -9.37
N ASP A 143 17.52 -13.06 -8.24
CA ASP A 143 16.87 -14.20 -7.59
C ASP A 143 15.35 -14.05 -7.67
N TRP A 144 14.79 -14.35 -8.86
CA TRP A 144 13.36 -14.31 -9.08
C TRP A 144 12.65 -15.52 -8.49
N PRO A 145 11.48 -15.34 -7.87
CA PRO A 145 10.67 -16.46 -7.41
C PRO A 145 10.11 -17.24 -8.60
N GLU A 146 9.86 -18.52 -8.39
CA GLU A 146 9.00 -19.28 -9.28
C GLU A 146 7.55 -18.88 -9.04
N PHE A 147 6.85 -18.49 -10.11
CA PHE A 147 5.43 -18.16 -10.05
C PHE A 147 4.61 -19.41 -10.43
N ASP A 148 3.42 -19.52 -9.84
CA ASP A 148 2.49 -20.58 -10.17
C ASP A 148 2.07 -20.47 -11.65
N ALA A 149 2.06 -21.59 -12.38
CA ALA A 149 1.64 -21.66 -13.78
C ALA A 149 0.18 -21.20 -14.01
N ALA A 150 -0.64 -21.14 -12.95
CA ALA A 150 -1.99 -20.58 -12.99
C ALA A 150 -1.99 -19.04 -13.07
N GLU A 151 -0.91 -18.38 -12.68
CA GLU A 151 -0.76 -16.93 -12.69
C GLU A 151 -0.32 -16.46 -14.07
N LYS A 152 -1.21 -15.77 -14.78
CA LYS A 152 -0.99 -15.38 -16.19
C LYS A 152 -0.60 -13.93 -16.37
N THR A 153 -0.91 -13.07 -15.36
CA THR A 153 -0.72 -11.62 -15.46
C THR A 153 -0.06 -11.08 -14.21
N ALA A 154 1.03 -10.33 -14.40
CA ALA A 154 1.72 -9.65 -13.31
C ALA A 154 1.67 -8.13 -13.50
N PHE A 155 1.43 -7.41 -12.42
CA PHE A 155 1.57 -5.97 -12.32
C PHE A 155 2.85 -5.67 -11.54
N ILE A 156 3.89 -5.27 -12.26
CA ILE A 156 5.18 -4.95 -11.66
C ILE A 156 5.25 -3.44 -11.47
N VAL A 157 5.55 -3.01 -10.26
CA VAL A 157 5.72 -1.60 -9.90
C VAL A 157 6.86 -1.46 -8.90
N THR A 158 7.74 -0.50 -9.13
CA THR A 158 8.89 -0.28 -8.25
C THR A 158 9.37 1.16 -8.30
N ASN A 159 10.07 1.57 -7.24
CA ASN A 159 10.82 2.82 -7.17
C ASN A 159 12.32 2.49 -7.01
N PRO A 160 13.02 2.25 -8.12
CA PRO A 160 14.41 1.83 -8.05
C PRO A 160 15.31 2.92 -7.46
N PRO A 161 16.43 2.58 -6.84
CA PRO A 161 17.41 3.56 -6.42
C PRO A 161 17.95 4.33 -7.64
N TYR A 162 18.19 5.63 -7.48
CA TYR A 162 18.72 6.49 -8.52
C TYR A 162 19.83 7.43 -7.98
N GLY A 163 20.68 7.92 -8.86
CA GLY A 163 21.82 8.78 -8.48
C GLY A 163 22.95 8.01 -7.82
N GLU A 164 23.65 8.62 -6.87
CA GLU A 164 24.87 8.10 -6.21
C GLU A 164 24.63 6.83 -5.36
N ARG A 165 23.41 6.31 -5.32
CA ARG A 165 23.05 5.13 -4.53
C ARG A 165 23.32 3.79 -5.22
N LEU A 166 23.84 3.83 -6.43
CA LEU A 166 24.24 2.66 -7.21
C LEU A 166 25.76 2.39 -7.09
N GLY A 167 26.37 2.81 -6.00
CA GLY A 167 27.79 2.56 -5.69
C GLY A 167 28.02 1.23 -5.01
#